data_d0fa33854a648e321df08fc404dd322b
#
_entry.id   d0fa33854a648e321df08fc404dd322b
#
_cell.length_a   1.000
_cell.length_b   1.000
_cell.length_c   1.000
_cell.angle_alpha   90.00
_cell.angle_beta   90.00
_cell.angle_gamma   90.00
#
_symmetry.space_group_name_H-M   'P 1'
#
loop_
_entity.id
_entity.type
_entity.pdbx_description
1 polymer ?
#
loop_
_entity_poly.entity_id
_entity_poly.type
_entity_poly.pdbx_seq_one_letter_code
_entity_poly.pdbx_strand_id
1 'polypeptide(L)'
;MSDTGARVLVLAQDWIGTPYRHQASLKGVGCDCLGLVRGIWRGIYGHEPELPPPYAPDWAERGGEDRLMAAAKRHFPAVSGMEEARPGDLLLFRWRAGAAAKHLGILAGPQHFIHAYEQAAVVRSALVPGWQRRIAGIFRFPDP
;
A
#
# COMPACT_ATOMS: atom_id res chain seq x y z
N MET A 1 -9.32 -20.00 10.09
CA MET A 1 -9.25 -19.03 9.01
C MET A 1 -8.87 -17.67 9.57
N SER A 2 -7.89 -17.05 8.96
CA SER A 2 -7.38 -15.77 9.45
C SER A 2 -8.35 -14.63 9.10
N ASP A 3 -8.49 -13.68 10.03
CA ASP A 3 -9.25 -12.45 9.80
C ASP A 3 -8.32 -11.22 9.62
N THR A 4 -7.01 -11.45 9.45
CA THR A 4 -6.03 -10.35 9.33
C THR A 4 -6.40 -9.41 8.18
N GLY A 5 -6.78 -9.94 7.02
CA GLY A 5 -7.19 -9.11 5.89
C GLY A 5 -8.39 -8.22 6.21
N ALA A 6 -9.37 -8.75 6.93
CA ALA A 6 -10.54 -7.97 7.34
C ALA A 6 -10.13 -6.83 8.29
N ARG A 7 -9.20 -7.10 9.22
CA ARG A 7 -8.68 -6.07 10.13
C ARG A 7 -7.91 -4.99 9.38
N VAL A 8 -7.09 -5.40 8.42
CA VAL A 8 -6.35 -4.46 7.56
C VAL A 8 -7.33 -3.54 6.82
N LEU A 9 -8.40 -4.10 6.27
CA LEU A 9 -9.40 -3.31 5.55
C LEU A 9 -10.10 -2.30 6.46
N VAL A 10 -10.47 -2.71 7.68
CA VAL A 10 -11.08 -1.80 8.66
C VAL A 10 -10.13 -0.63 8.96
N LEU A 11 -8.85 -0.94 9.20
CA LEU A 11 -7.85 0.12 9.45
C LEU A 11 -7.70 1.04 8.25
N ALA A 12 -7.61 0.49 7.04
CA ALA A 12 -7.50 1.31 5.83
C ALA A 12 -8.71 2.24 5.68
N GLN A 13 -9.92 1.74 5.94
CA GLN A 13 -11.13 2.55 5.91
C GLN A 13 -11.10 3.69 6.93
N ASP A 14 -10.55 3.43 8.11
CA ASP A 14 -10.41 4.47 9.15
C ASP A 14 -9.45 5.59 8.73
N TRP A 15 -8.52 5.30 7.83
CA TRP A 15 -7.57 6.31 7.33
C TRP A 15 -8.15 7.17 6.20
N ILE A 16 -9.29 6.79 5.60
CA ILE A 16 -9.91 7.58 4.53
C ILE A 16 -10.14 9.00 5.01
N GLY A 17 -9.76 9.98 4.19
CA GLY A 17 -9.82 11.39 4.52
C GLY A 17 -8.54 11.96 5.11
N THR A 18 -7.58 11.13 5.51
CA THR A 18 -6.27 11.61 5.96
C THR A 18 -5.60 12.35 4.81
N PRO A 19 -5.17 13.62 4.99
CA PRO A 19 -4.55 14.38 3.92
C PRO A 19 -3.24 13.77 3.43
N TYR A 20 -2.94 13.92 2.15
CA TYR A 20 -1.65 13.47 1.62
C TYR A 20 -0.54 14.39 2.13
N ARG A 21 0.48 13.80 2.76
CA ARG A 21 1.69 14.51 3.18
C ARG A 21 2.90 13.60 3.01
N HIS A 22 3.87 14.08 2.27
CA HIS A 22 5.10 13.33 2.01
C HIS A 22 5.80 12.92 3.32
N GLN A 23 6.18 11.65 3.43
CA GLN A 23 6.85 11.02 4.57
C GLN A 23 6.00 10.89 5.84
N ALA A 24 4.81 11.46 5.89
CA ALA A 24 3.98 11.40 7.08
C ALA A 24 3.28 10.04 7.22
N SER A 25 2.97 9.68 8.46
CA SER A 25 2.24 8.45 8.79
C SER A 25 1.46 8.66 10.09
N LEU A 26 0.50 9.60 10.07
CA LEU A 26 -0.34 9.90 11.22
C LEU A 26 -1.79 10.05 10.78
N LYS A 27 -2.63 9.13 11.23
CA LYS A 27 -4.04 9.08 10.84
C LYS A 27 -4.74 10.40 11.12
N GLY A 28 -5.48 10.91 10.14
CA GLY A 28 -6.22 12.16 10.24
C GLY A 28 -5.38 13.42 10.07
N VAL A 29 -4.07 13.32 10.14
CA VAL A 29 -3.15 14.47 10.04
C VAL A 29 -2.41 14.47 8.72
N GLY A 30 -1.85 13.34 8.32
CA GLY A 30 -1.16 13.24 7.04
C GLY A 30 -0.49 11.90 6.83
N CYS A 31 -0.44 11.47 5.58
CA CYS A 31 0.34 10.30 5.17
C CYS A 31 0.59 10.33 3.66
N ASP A 32 1.66 9.69 3.23
CA ASP A 32 1.83 9.29 1.83
C ASP A 32 1.46 7.80 1.69
N CYS A 33 1.68 7.21 0.51
CA CYS A 33 1.29 5.82 0.30
C CYS A 33 2.04 4.86 1.22
N LEU A 34 3.33 5.09 1.43
CA LEU A 34 4.12 4.29 2.36
C LEU A 34 3.66 4.53 3.79
N GLY A 35 3.36 5.78 4.15
CA GLY A 35 2.87 6.14 5.49
C GLY A 35 1.55 5.48 5.83
N LEU A 36 0.66 5.34 4.87
CA LEU A 36 -0.61 4.61 5.06
C LEU A 36 -0.33 3.14 5.42
N VAL A 37 0.53 2.48 4.66
CA VAL A 37 0.86 1.06 4.91
C VAL A 37 1.58 0.90 6.24
N ARG A 38 2.51 1.81 6.58
CA ARG A 38 3.19 1.82 7.89
C ARG A 38 2.19 1.94 9.04
N GLY A 39 1.21 2.83 8.89
CA GLY A 39 0.19 3.04 9.91
C GLY A 39 -0.71 1.83 10.10
N ILE A 40 -1.10 1.18 9.01
CA ILE A 40 -1.87 -0.06 9.08
C ILE A 40 -1.04 -1.16 9.77
N TRP A 41 0.22 -1.28 9.40
CA TRP A 41 1.12 -2.27 10.01
C TRP A 41 1.21 -2.06 11.53
N ARG A 42 1.42 -0.82 11.99
CA ARG A 42 1.42 -0.53 13.43
C ARG A 42 0.10 -0.95 14.10
N GLY A 43 -1.01 -0.73 13.42
CA GLY A 43 -2.33 -1.09 13.96
C GLY A 43 -2.53 -2.59 14.12
N ILE A 44 -1.91 -3.40 13.26
CA ILE A 44 -2.02 -4.86 13.32
C ILE A 44 -0.99 -5.45 14.30
N TYR A 45 0.26 -5.00 14.24
CA TYR A 45 1.39 -5.66 14.91
C TYR A 45 1.96 -4.90 16.11
N GLY A 46 1.56 -3.64 16.30
CA GLY A 46 2.05 -2.83 17.42
C GLY A 46 3.42 -2.18 17.22
N HIS A 47 4.05 -2.41 16.08
CA HIS A 47 5.35 -1.81 15.72
C HIS A 47 5.45 -1.71 14.21
N GLU A 48 6.51 -1.07 13.70
CA GLU A 48 6.80 -1.03 12.27
C GLU A 48 7.85 -2.10 11.92
N PRO A 49 7.78 -2.69 10.71
CA PRO A 49 8.74 -3.72 10.32
C PRO A 49 10.12 -3.13 10.10
N GLU A 50 10.20 -1.92 9.57
CA GLU A 50 11.41 -1.13 9.43
C GLU A 50 11.03 0.34 9.28
N LEU A 51 11.89 1.24 9.76
CA LEU A 51 11.67 2.67 9.61
C LEU A 51 12.41 3.13 8.35
N PRO A 52 11.72 3.75 7.38
CA PRO A 52 12.42 4.29 6.22
C PRO A 52 13.26 5.48 6.64
N PRO A 53 14.46 5.65 6.04
CA PRO A 53 15.20 6.90 6.22
C PRO A 53 14.43 8.05 5.57
N PRO A 54 14.78 9.31 5.82
CA PRO A 54 14.21 10.41 5.06
C PRO A 54 14.38 10.16 3.56
N TYR A 55 13.32 10.39 2.79
CA TYR A 55 13.33 10.09 1.36
C TYR A 55 12.71 11.24 0.55
N ALA A 56 13.18 11.40 -0.70
CA ALA A 56 12.61 12.33 -1.65
C ALA A 56 11.32 11.75 -2.23
N PRO A 57 10.41 12.58 -2.80
CA PRO A 57 9.18 12.07 -3.40
C PRO A 57 9.39 11.00 -4.48
N ASP A 58 10.54 11.01 -5.14
CA ASP A 58 10.88 10.07 -6.20
C ASP A 58 11.84 8.95 -5.75
N TRP A 59 12.00 8.74 -4.44
CA TRP A 59 13.02 7.83 -3.91
C TRP A 59 12.86 6.38 -4.42
N ALA A 60 11.62 5.94 -4.64
CA ALA A 60 11.35 4.58 -5.08
C ALA A 60 11.82 4.33 -6.51
N GLU A 61 12.04 5.39 -7.30
CA GLU A 61 12.47 5.31 -8.70
C GLU A 61 13.95 5.54 -8.88
N ARG A 62 14.63 6.14 -7.88
CA ARG A 62 16.03 6.51 -7.98
C ARG A 62 16.94 5.29 -8.05
N GLY A 63 17.98 5.37 -8.86
CA GLY A 63 19.01 4.36 -8.95
C GLY A 63 18.58 3.08 -9.66
N GLY A 64 17.38 3.04 -10.23
CA GLY A 64 16.88 1.87 -10.92
C GLY A 64 16.52 0.70 -10.01
N GLU A 65 16.58 0.88 -8.70
CA GLU A 65 16.20 -0.14 -7.74
C GLU A 65 14.70 -0.14 -7.50
N ASP A 66 14.11 -1.33 -7.38
CA ASP A 66 12.69 -1.48 -7.04
C ASP A 66 12.55 -1.63 -5.52
N ARG A 67 12.69 -0.51 -4.82
CA ARG A 67 12.78 -0.49 -3.35
C ARG A 67 11.50 -0.90 -2.66
N LEU A 68 10.34 -0.45 -3.18
CA LEU A 68 9.06 -0.84 -2.61
C LEU A 68 8.81 -2.32 -2.79
N MET A 69 9.11 -2.86 -3.98
CA MET A 69 8.99 -4.29 -4.24
C MET A 69 9.90 -5.10 -3.33
N ALA A 70 11.15 -4.66 -3.15
CA ALA A 70 12.09 -5.34 -2.27
C ALA A 70 11.58 -5.36 -0.82
N ALA A 71 11.06 -4.23 -0.32
CA ALA A 71 10.52 -4.15 1.03
C ALA A 71 9.29 -5.05 1.19
N ALA A 72 8.40 -5.06 0.20
CA ALA A 72 7.22 -5.93 0.23
C ALA A 72 7.64 -7.40 0.32
N LYS A 73 8.63 -7.80 -0.47
CA LYS A 73 9.12 -9.19 -0.45
C LYS A 73 9.76 -9.58 0.88
N ARG A 74 10.35 -8.61 1.60
CA ARG A 74 10.95 -8.89 2.91
C ARG A 74 9.90 -9.14 3.99
N HIS A 75 8.76 -8.46 3.91
CA HIS A 75 7.81 -8.41 5.04
C HIS A 75 6.46 -9.06 4.76
N PHE A 76 6.15 -9.34 3.50
CA PHE A 76 4.82 -9.83 3.12
C PHE A 76 4.93 -11.08 2.26
N PRO A 77 4.13 -12.14 2.54
CA PRO A 77 3.98 -13.22 1.57
C PRO A 77 3.32 -12.73 0.28
N ALA A 78 3.79 -13.25 -0.84
CA ALA A 78 3.27 -12.89 -2.15
C ALA A 78 1.95 -13.59 -2.45
N VAL A 79 1.10 -12.91 -3.23
CA VAL A 79 -0.14 -13.47 -3.79
C VAL A 79 0.07 -13.62 -5.29
N SER A 80 -0.30 -14.77 -5.84
CA SER A 80 0.08 -15.14 -7.22
C SER A 80 -0.61 -14.32 -8.31
N GLY A 81 -1.80 -13.76 -8.05
CA GLY A 81 -2.53 -12.97 -9.03
C GLY A 81 -3.86 -12.46 -8.48
N MET A 82 -4.56 -11.69 -9.30
CA MET A 82 -5.84 -11.08 -8.87
C MET A 82 -6.90 -12.12 -8.53
N GLU A 83 -6.89 -13.28 -9.15
CA GLU A 83 -7.84 -14.34 -8.83
C GLU A 83 -7.67 -14.91 -7.42
N GLU A 84 -6.49 -14.76 -6.84
CA GLU A 84 -6.20 -15.19 -5.47
C GLU A 84 -6.26 -14.02 -4.48
N ALA A 85 -6.38 -12.79 -4.97
CA ALA A 85 -6.37 -11.60 -4.14
C ALA A 85 -7.64 -11.50 -3.29
N ARG A 86 -7.50 -10.96 -2.08
CA ARG A 86 -8.58 -10.80 -1.11
C ARG A 86 -8.60 -9.38 -0.57
N PRO A 87 -9.76 -8.87 -0.13
CA PRO A 87 -9.79 -7.59 0.55
C PRO A 87 -8.80 -7.54 1.72
N GLY A 88 -8.06 -6.45 1.82
CA GLY A 88 -6.97 -6.29 2.77
C GLY A 88 -5.60 -6.58 2.19
N ASP A 89 -5.51 -7.15 1.00
CA ASP A 89 -4.22 -7.38 0.35
C ASP A 89 -3.57 -6.07 -0.08
N LEU A 90 -2.24 -6.07 -0.05
CA LEU A 90 -1.42 -4.93 -0.47
C LEU A 90 -1.19 -4.99 -1.97
N LEU A 91 -1.48 -3.89 -2.65
CA LEU A 91 -1.23 -3.75 -4.09
C LEU A 91 -0.05 -2.81 -4.30
N LEU A 92 0.91 -3.24 -5.11
CA LEU A 92 2.00 -2.39 -5.58
C LEU A 92 1.72 -2.02 -7.03
N PHE A 93 1.90 -0.73 -7.35
CA PHE A 93 1.67 -0.22 -8.70
C PHE A 93 2.94 0.38 -9.28
N ARG A 94 3.10 0.24 -10.59
CA ARG A 94 4.09 0.96 -11.39
C ARG A 94 3.36 1.79 -12.44
N TRP A 95 3.95 2.92 -12.84
CA TRP A 95 3.28 3.77 -13.82
C TRP A 95 3.40 3.26 -15.24
N ARG A 96 4.45 2.47 -15.52
CA ARG A 96 4.68 1.86 -16.83
C ARG A 96 5.44 0.56 -16.69
N ALA A 97 5.34 -0.30 -17.72
CA ALA A 97 6.06 -1.57 -17.75
C ALA A 97 7.57 -1.34 -17.65
N GLY A 98 8.25 -2.18 -16.90
CA GLY A 98 9.70 -2.10 -16.70
C GLY A 98 10.14 -1.06 -15.68
N ALA A 99 9.24 -0.20 -15.20
CA ALA A 99 9.58 0.78 -14.16
C ALA A 99 9.45 0.17 -12.76
N ALA A 100 10.16 0.75 -11.79
CA ALA A 100 10.03 0.37 -10.39
C ALA A 100 8.62 0.68 -9.88
N ALA A 101 8.15 -0.10 -8.90
CA ALA A 101 6.91 0.18 -8.20
C ALA A 101 7.06 1.49 -7.42
N LYS A 102 6.05 2.35 -7.48
CA LYS A 102 6.11 3.66 -6.83
C LYS A 102 4.84 4.05 -6.09
N HIS A 103 3.84 3.19 -6.07
CA HIS A 103 2.59 3.47 -5.39
C HIS A 103 2.06 2.21 -4.72
N LEU A 104 1.35 2.41 -3.61
CA LEU A 104 0.80 1.34 -2.77
C LEU A 104 -0.67 1.59 -2.53
N GLY A 105 -1.44 0.51 -2.42
CA GLY A 105 -2.84 0.59 -2.04
C GLY A 105 -3.29 -0.69 -1.35
N ILE A 106 -4.49 -0.66 -0.79
CA ILE A 106 -5.10 -1.80 -0.11
C ILE A 106 -6.35 -2.20 -0.90
N LEU A 107 -6.40 -3.46 -1.31
CA LEU A 107 -7.58 -3.98 -2.00
C LEU A 107 -8.79 -3.91 -1.07
N ALA A 108 -9.88 -3.29 -1.53
CA ALA A 108 -11.06 -3.03 -0.69
C ALA A 108 -12.29 -3.81 -1.16
N GLY A 109 -12.12 -4.69 -2.12
CA GLY A 109 -13.18 -5.48 -2.73
C GLY A 109 -12.70 -5.91 -4.10
N PRO A 110 -13.54 -6.57 -4.91
CA PRO A 110 -13.07 -7.05 -6.21
C PRO A 110 -12.72 -5.94 -7.19
N GLN A 111 -13.26 -4.73 -6.98
CA GLN A 111 -13.13 -3.64 -7.96
C GLN A 111 -12.77 -2.30 -7.34
N HIS A 112 -12.30 -2.27 -6.09
CA HIS A 112 -11.94 -1.02 -5.40
C HIS A 112 -10.69 -1.20 -4.58
N PHE A 113 -9.98 -0.08 -4.35
CA PHE A 113 -8.82 -0.06 -3.47
C PHE A 113 -8.74 1.26 -2.72
N ILE A 114 -8.06 1.24 -1.58
CA ILE A 114 -7.87 2.41 -0.73
C ILE A 114 -6.40 2.80 -0.82
N HIS A 115 -6.12 4.06 -1.09
CA HIS A 115 -4.75 4.54 -1.25
C HIS A 115 -4.63 6.02 -0.92
N ALA A 116 -3.41 6.43 -0.55
CA ALA A 116 -3.11 7.85 -0.35
C ALA A 116 -2.83 8.47 -1.71
N TYR A 117 -3.80 9.21 -2.23
CA TYR A 117 -3.71 9.80 -3.56
C TYR A 117 -2.99 11.15 -3.46
N GLU A 118 -1.90 11.28 -4.24
CA GLU A 118 -1.07 12.49 -4.22
C GLU A 118 -1.89 13.74 -4.47
N GLN A 119 -1.59 14.82 -3.71
CA GLN A 119 -2.29 16.11 -3.78
C GLN A 119 -3.76 16.06 -3.34
N ALA A 120 -4.16 14.99 -2.72
CA ALA A 120 -5.53 14.84 -2.21
C ALA A 120 -5.49 14.24 -0.79
N ALA A 121 -5.95 13.01 -0.65
CA ALA A 121 -6.07 12.36 0.64
C ALA A 121 -6.10 10.85 0.45
N VAL A 122 -6.22 10.11 1.54
CA VAL A 122 -6.56 8.70 1.46
C VAL A 122 -8.00 8.60 0.96
N VAL A 123 -8.18 7.89 -0.14
CA VAL A 123 -9.46 7.74 -0.82
C VAL A 123 -9.69 6.30 -1.23
N ARG A 124 -10.96 5.96 -1.45
CA ARG A 124 -11.34 4.70 -2.08
C ARG A 124 -11.59 4.96 -3.56
N SER A 125 -10.87 4.24 -4.42
CA SER A 125 -10.95 4.41 -5.87
C SER A 125 -11.40 3.12 -6.55
N ALA A 126 -12.06 3.25 -7.70
CA ALA A 126 -12.38 2.10 -8.52
C ALA A 126 -11.12 1.55 -9.17
N LEU A 127 -10.97 0.23 -9.15
CA LEU A 127 -9.83 -0.46 -9.76
C LEU A 127 -10.11 -0.66 -11.27
N VAL A 128 -10.18 0.47 -11.97
CA VAL A 128 -10.45 0.50 -13.42
C VAL A 128 -9.29 -0.13 -14.19
N PRO A 129 -9.48 -0.50 -15.47
CA PRO A 129 -8.43 -1.17 -16.25
C PRO A 129 -7.08 -0.44 -16.25
N GLY A 130 -7.10 0.90 -16.25
CA GLY A 130 -5.85 1.68 -16.17
C GLY A 130 -5.06 1.42 -14.90
N TRP A 131 -5.73 1.27 -13.76
CA TRP A 131 -5.08 0.91 -12.51
C TRP A 131 -4.68 -0.58 -12.50
N GLN A 132 -5.56 -1.46 -12.96
CA GLN A 132 -5.26 -2.89 -13.00
C GLN A 132 -3.99 -3.19 -13.79
N ARG A 133 -3.81 -2.54 -14.95
CA ARG A 133 -2.62 -2.73 -15.78
C ARG A 133 -1.32 -2.29 -15.09
N ARG A 134 -1.43 -1.44 -14.08
CA ARG A 134 -0.27 -0.92 -13.35
C ARG A 134 0.10 -1.75 -12.13
N ILE A 135 -0.66 -2.78 -11.79
CA ILE A 135 -0.33 -3.64 -10.66
C ILE A 135 0.97 -4.36 -10.95
N ALA A 136 1.97 -4.13 -10.09
CA ALA A 136 3.30 -4.73 -10.20
C ALA A 136 3.45 -5.95 -9.30
N GLY A 137 2.66 -6.02 -8.22
CA GLY A 137 2.70 -7.13 -7.29
C GLY A 137 1.54 -7.06 -6.32
N ILE A 138 1.22 -8.20 -5.75
CA ILE A 138 0.15 -8.35 -4.76
C ILE A 138 0.74 -9.11 -3.58
N PHE A 139 0.50 -8.61 -2.38
CA PHE A 139 1.04 -9.19 -1.16
C PHE A 139 -0.04 -9.24 -0.09
N ARG A 140 0.19 -10.06 0.92
CA ARG A 140 -0.78 -10.23 2.01
C ARG A 140 -0.12 -9.93 3.34
N PHE A 141 -0.82 -9.21 4.22
CA PHE A 141 -0.34 -8.97 5.57
C PHE A 141 -0.29 -10.32 6.30
N PRO A 142 0.86 -10.68 6.88
CA PRO A 142 0.98 -11.95 7.58
C PRO A 142 0.14 -11.94 8.87
N ASP A 143 -0.26 -13.12 9.32
CA ASP A 143 -0.94 -13.24 10.61
C ASP A 143 0.01 -12.83 11.74
N PRO A 144 -0.46 -12.04 12.71
CA PRO A 144 0.36 -11.64 13.84
C PRO A 144 0.74 -12.78 14.75
#